data_46664e32c7d0906ce4759ea64e214027
#
_entry.id   46664e32c7d0906ce4759ea64e214027
#
_cell.length_a   1.000
_cell.length_b   1.000
_cell.length_c   1.000
_cell.angle_alpha   90.00
_cell.angle_beta   90.00
_cell.angle_gamma   90.00
#
_symmetry.space_group_name_H-M   'P 1'
#
loop_
_entity.id
_entity.type
_entity.pdbx_description
1 polymer ?
#
loop_
_entity_poly.entity_id
_entity_poly.type
_entity_poly.pdbx_seq_one_letter_code
_entity_poly.pdbx_strand_id
1 'polypeptide(L)'
;MTPASQHSNNASVRRSKGSSQRAAARGERSRGSSRASLLMRLLITLVVLGACGAVAWWAFRPVPAAQETSMAETSAQSTTLPLFDRVAVSGRVGATPTIEIKAPLEVDGTKAATVIAGNGRQITEGSPVLVAITAFDGKTGTNLSESGRPQLSLGIVGTNVIGDDLTNIVIGQNEGSRILAYRTIAPGAGAPGSTSNIEVEVIDILPSIAVGTEADASNGPLTVNIVPEGPIIPHGTTVPDRVTTQTLIKGDGIQVHESDRVVAQFTAVGWNDGVVRVSTWETGVPQVINLGKAMRGLQTALVDQKVGSRLAITIPPDLAAGDDTLCFVIDILGTEPGLGTTGDTTPQS
;
A
#
# COMPACT_ATOMS: atom_id res chain seq x y z
N MET A 1 -62.33 6.66 -33.61
CA MET A 1 -62.50 5.33 -34.21
C MET A 1 -61.57 4.38 -33.47
N THR A 2 -62.10 3.74 -32.45
CA THR A 2 -61.68 2.45 -31.85
C THR A 2 -62.20 1.32 -32.72
N PRO A 3 -61.78 0.04 -32.63
CA PRO A 3 -61.48 -0.79 -31.42
C PRO A 3 -60.27 -1.73 -31.58
N ALA A 4 -59.65 -2.22 -30.53
CA ALA A 4 -59.97 -3.29 -29.56
C ALA A 4 -59.76 -4.73 -30.08
N SER A 5 -59.06 -5.53 -29.38
CA SER A 5 -59.38 -6.78 -28.67
C SER A 5 -58.10 -7.59 -28.40
N GLN A 6 -57.74 -7.89 -27.18
CA GLN A 6 -58.17 -8.95 -26.25
C GLN A 6 -57.84 -10.38 -26.72
N HIS A 7 -57.05 -11.07 -25.93
CA HIS A 7 -57.36 -12.35 -25.21
C HIS A 7 -56.07 -12.86 -24.56
N SER A 8 -55.88 -12.92 -23.26
CA SER A 8 -56.54 -13.76 -22.22
C SER A 8 -56.21 -15.25 -22.31
N ASN A 9 -55.61 -15.73 -21.30
CA ASN A 9 -55.96 -16.85 -20.38
C ASN A 9 -54.75 -17.65 -19.96
N ASN A 10 -54.50 -17.69 -18.71
CA ASN A 10 -54.96 -18.52 -17.58
C ASN A 10 -54.07 -19.72 -17.30
N ALA A 11 -53.46 -19.68 -16.15
CA ALA A 11 -53.78 -20.40 -14.90
C ALA A 11 -53.47 -21.92 -14.93
N SER A 12 -52.73 -22.43 -13.99
CA SER A 12 -53.17 -22.99 -12.73
C SER A 12 -52.02 -23.79 -12.07
N VAL A 13 -51.66 -23.48 -10.92
CA VAL A 13 -51.83 -24.15 -9.61
C VAL A 13 -52.00 -25.66 -9.64
N ARG A 14 -51.08 -26.39 -9.01
CA ARG A 14 -51.43 -27.45 -8.05
C ARG A 14 -50.28 -27.81 -7.09
N ARG A 15 -50.58 -27.60 -5.82
CA ARG A 15 -50.02 -28.29 -4.66
C ARG A 15 -50.48 -29.75 -4.65
N SER A 16 -49.63 -30.68 -4.14
CA SER A 16 -50.15 -31.76 -3.31
C SER A 16 -49.07 -32.24 -2.30
N LYS A 17 -49.53 -32.30 -1.09
CA LYS A 17 -49.02 -32.97 0.10
C LYS A 17 -49.27 -34.49 0.01
N GLY A 18 -48.53 -35.25 0.82
CA GLY A 18 -48.91 -36.59 1.27
C GLY A 18 -47.67 -37.41 1.60
N SER A 19 -47.20 -37.47 2.79
CA SER A 19 -47.56 -38.30 3.97
C SER A 19 -47.20 -39.77 3.84
N SER A 20 -46.26 -40.14 4.70
CA SER A 20 -46.15 -41.32 5.55
C SER A 20 -46.62 -42.68 5.03
N GLN A 21 -45.76 -43.70 5.15
CA GLN A 21 -46.18 -44.88 5.92
C GLN A 21 -44.97 -45.80 6.27
N ARG A 22 -45.00 -46.20 7.54
CA ARG A 22 -44.22 -47.29 8.14
C ARG A 22 -44.68 -48.64 7.58
N ALA A 23 -43.78 -49.59 7.44
CA ALA A 23 -44.11 -50.98 7.66
C ALA A 23 -42.85 -51.75 8.10
N ALA A 24 -43.03 -52.45 9.19
CA ALA A 24 -42.11 -53.38 9.79
C ALA A 24 -42.35 -54.81 9.25
N ALA A 25 -41.29 -55.60 9.09
CA ALA A 25 -41.32 -57.05 9.11
C ALA A 25 -39.86 -57.51 9.39
N ARG A 26 -39.53 -57.97 10.50
CA ARG A 26 -39.63 -59.31 11.16
C ARG A 26 -38.96 -60.42 10.36
N GLY A 27 -37.74 -60.76 10.80
CA GLY A 27 -37.31 -62.07 11.22
C GLY A 27 -36.78 -63.01 10.18
N GLU A 28 -35.49 -63.37 10.33
CA GLU A 28 -35.18 -64.81 10.37
C GLU A 28 -33.77 -65.04 10.99
N ARG A 29 -33.72 -65.89 11.96
CA ARG A 29 -32.50 -66.39 12.57
C ARG A 29 -31.91 -67.48 11.68
N SER A 30 -30.66 -67.36 11.30
CA SER A 30 -29.90 -68.54 10.89
C SER A 30 -28.69 -68.72 11.83
N ARG A 31 -28.74 -69.89 12.50
CA ARG A 31 -27.64 -70.45 13.29
C ARG A 31 -26.57 -70.95 12.34
N GLY A 32 -25.36 -70.37 12.46
CA GLY A 32 -24.19 -70.81 11.69
C GLY A 32 -22.90 -70.68 12.49
N SER A 33 -22.50 -71.80 13.04
CA SER A 33 -21.17 -72.32 13.38
C SER A 33 -20.27 -71.51 14.36
N SER A 34 -20.15 -72.13 15.51
CA SER A 34 -19.29 -71.90 16.65
C SER A 34 -17.75 -72.17 16.41
N ARG A 35 -17.31 -72.30 15.16
CA ARG A 35 -15.87 -72.59 14.87
C ARG A 35 -15.05 -71.29 14.61
N ALA A 36 -15.67 -70.21 14.17
CA ALA A 36 -14.97 -68.94 13.95
C ALA A 36 -14.63 -68.18 15.23
N SER A 37 -15.41 -68.37 16.29
CA SER A 37 -15.17 -67.71 17.58
C SER A 37 -14.00 -68.33 18.39
N LEU A 38 -13.71 -69.61 18.15
CA LEU A 38 -12.62 -70.29 18.83
C LEU A 38 -11.26 -69.94 18.23
N LEU A 39 -11.18 -69.80 16.90
CA LEU A 39 -9.95 -69.36 16.21
C LEU A 39 -9.63 -67.89 16.52
N MET A 40 -10.64 -67.06 16.63
CA MET A 40 -10.46 -65.65 16.96
C MET A 40 -9.98 -65.43 18.42
N ARG A 41 -10.45 -66.26 19.36
CA ARG A 41 -9.98 -66.22 20.75
C ARG A 41 -8.55 -66.73 20.89
N LEU A 42 -8.13 -67.71 20.09
CA LEU A 42 -6.77 -68.25 20.08
C LEU A 42 -5.77 -67.26 19.47
N LEU A 43 -6.18 -66.49 18.48
CA LEU A 43 -5.36 -65.47 17.83
C LEU A 43 -5.16 -64.27 18.77
N ILE A 44 -6.18 -63.86 19.52
CA ILE A 44 -6.08 -62.76 20.49
C ILE A 44 -5.18 -63.13 21.66
N THR A 45 -5.22 -64.40 22.16
CA THR A 45 -4.33 -64.83 23.24
C THR A 45 -2.87 -64.93 22.81
N LEU A 46 -2.59 -65.29 21.54
CA LEU A 46 -1.22 -65.36 21.00
C LEU A 46 -0.62 -63.95 20.83
N VAL A 47 -1.42 -62.95 20.41
CA VAL A 47 -1.01 -61.53 20.30
C VAL A 47 -0.71 -60.93 21.67
N VAL A 48 -1.55 -61.23 22.69
CA VAL A 48 -1.32 -60.71 24.06
C VAL A 48 -0.08 -61.32 24.70
N LEU A 49 0.16 -62.61 24.51
CA LEU A 49 1.40 -63.26 25.02
C LEU A 49 2.66 -62.77 24.30
N GLY A 50 2.56 -62.46 22.99
CA GLY A 50 3.66 -61.89 22.23
C GLY A 50 4.00 -60.46 22.68
N ALA A 51 2.99 -59.67 22.99
CA ALA A 51 3.16 -58.29 23.48
C ALA A 51 3.78 -58.26 24.90
N CYS A 52 3.36 -59.16 25.79
CA CYS A 52 3.95 -59.26 27.12
C CYS A 52 5.42 -59.75 27.09
N GLY A 53 5.78 -60.66 26.16
CA GLY A 53 7.15 -61.08 25.96
C GLY A 53 8.08 -60.00 25.44
N ALA A 54 7.59 -59.15 24.54
CA ALA A 54 8.35 -58.02 24.00
C ALA A 54 8.63 -56.94 25.07
N VAL A 55 7.67 -56.69 25.95
CA VAL A 55 7.83 -55.71 27.05
C VAL A 55 8.80 -56.21 28.09
N ALA A 56 8.76 -57.52 28.45
CA ALA A 56 9.74 -58.11 29.36
C ALA A 56 11.17 -58.15 28.79
N TRP A 57 11.31 -58.41 27.49
CA TRP A 57 12.62 -58.39 26.83
C TRP A 57 13.22 -56.96 26.73
N TRP A 58 12.37 -55.97 26.63
CA TRP A 58 12.81 -54.55 26.61
C TRP A 58 13.20 -54.06 28.02
N ALA A 59 12.55 -54.54 29.09
CA ALA A 59 12.82 -54.18 30.48
C ALA A 59 14.10 -54.82 31.06
N PHE A 60 14.61 -55.92 30.48
CA PHE A 60 15.81 -56.64 30.95
C PHE A 60 17.05 -56.49 30.04
N ARG A 61 17.09 -55.48 29.19
CA ARG A 61 18.33 -55.17 28.46
C ARG A 61 19.34 -54.57 29.44
N PRO A 62 20.57 -55.09 29.53
CA PRO A 62 21.64 -54.47 30.29
C PRO A 62 21.91 -53.09 29.63
N VAL A 63 21.74 -52.04 30.41
CA VAL A 63 22.14 -50.69 30.02
C VAL A 63 23.64 -50.70 29.80
N PRO A 64 24.16 -50.41 28.59
CA PRO A 64 25.61 -50.24 28.44
C PRO A 64 26.02 -49.07 29.34
N ALA A 65 27.12 -49.28 30.09
CA ALA A 65 27.72 -48.27 30.94
C ALA A 65 27.82 -46.95 30.18
N ALA A 66 27.32 -45.90 30.79
CA ALA A 66 27.42 -44.56 30.25
C ALA A 66 28.89 -44.26 29.96
N GLN A 67 29.23 -44.21 28.68
CA GLN A 67 30.38 -43.44 28.25
C GLN A 67 29.98 -41.99 28.53
N GLU A 68 30.76 -41.36 29.37
CA GLU A 68 30.77 -39.91 29.48
C GLU A 68 31.02 -39.33 28.08
N THR A 69 29.95 -39.19 27.33
CA THR A 69 29.96 -38.37 26.14
C THR A 69 30.09 -36.94 26.65
N SER A 70 31.33 -36.47 26.58
CA SER A 70 31.64 -35.04 26.56
C SER A 70 30.39 -34.29 26.07
N MET A 71 29.87 -33.43 26.91
CA MET A 71 28.92 -32.38 26.47
C MET A 71 29.62 -31.67 25.31
N ALA A 72 29.36 -32.15 24.09
CA ALA A 72 29.47 -31.30 22.95
C ALA A 72 28.48 -30.16 23.23
N GLU A 73 29.03 -29.03 23.63
CA GLU A 73 28.35 -27.76 23.53
C GLU A 73 27.69 -27.77 22.16
N THR A 74 26.38 -28.01 22.13
CA THR A 74 25.56 -27.58 21.03
C THR A 74 25.70 -26.05 21.07
N SER A 75 26.74 -25.56 20.42
CA SER A 75 26.81 -24.18 19.99
C SER A 75 25.52 -23.98 19.26
N ALA A 76 24.54 -23.37 19.95
CA ALA A 76 23.43 -22.75 19.31
C ALA A 76 24.08 -21.78 18.29
N GLN A 77 24.16 -22.22 17.04
CA GLN A 77 24.43 -21.31 15.94
C GLN A 77 23.32 -20.31 16.05
N SER A 78 23.61 -19.20 16.73
CA SER A 78 22.85 -17.98 16.61
C SER A 78 22.87 -17.67 15.13
N THR A 79 21.85 -18.11 14.42
CA THR A 79 21.63 -17.77 13.02
C THR A 79 21.36 -16.26 13.05
N THR A 80 22.45 -15.49 12.96
CA THR A 80 22.36 -14.03 12.87
C THR A 80 21.55 -13.74 11.63
N LEU A 81 20.36 -13.14 11.82
CA LEU A 81 19.52 -12.74 10.71
C LEU A 81 20.35 -11.88 9.74
N PRO A 82 20.23 -12.09 8.42
CA PRO A 82 20.79 -11.20 7.42
C PRO A 82 20.40 -9.74 7.74
N LEU A 83 21.26 -8.79 7.38
CA LEU A 83 21.11 -7.39 7.78
C LEU A 83 19.69 -6.84 7.48
N PHE A 84 19.18 -7.05 6.27
CA PHE A 84 17.88 -6.53 5.86
C PHE A 84 16.69 -7.32 6.41
N ASP A 85 16.88 -8.52 6.96
CA ASP A 85 15.86 -9.32 7.65
C ASP A 85 15.70 -8.91 9.13
N ARG A 86 16.62 -8.07 9.65
CA ARG A 86 16.58 -7.55 11.03
C ARG A 86 15.52 -6.48 11.24
N VAL A 87 14.96 -5.93 10.16
CA VAL A 87 13.88 -4.93 10.20
C VAL A 87 12.73 -5.40 9.31
N ALA A 88 11.55 -5.54 9.90
CA ALA A 88 10.34 -5.72 9.12
C ALA A 88 9.69 -4.35 8.84
N VAL A 89 9.31 -4.13 7.59
CA VAL A 89 8.61 -2.90 7.17
C VAL A 89 7.18 -3.26 6.78
N SER A 90 6.22 -2.51 7.28
CA SER A 90 4.79 -2.69 7.01
C SER A 90 4.18 -1.41 6.44
N GLY A 91 3.00 -1.55 5.82
CA GLY A 91 2.28 -0.47 5.14
C GLY A 91 2.49 -0.49 3.63
N ARG A 92 1.57 0.17 2.90
CA ARG A 92 1.67 0.32 1.44
C ARG A 92 2.80 1.26 1.05
N VAL A 93 3.34 1.08 -0.16
CA VAL A 93 4.22 2.07 -0.79
C VAL A 93 3.47 3.41 -0.91
N GLY A 94 4.13 4.50 -0.53
CA GLY A 94 3.56 5.85 -0.52
C GLY A 94 2.65 6.18 0.68
N ALA A 95 2.36 5.22 1.57
CA ALA A 95 1.72 5.48 2.86
C ALA A 95 2.79 5.57 3.96
N THR A 96 2.45 6.21 5.08
CA THR A 96 3.33 6.22 6.26
C THR A 96 3.66 4.79 6.68
N PRO A 97 4.92 4.34 6.57
CA PRO A 97 5.30 2.99 6.96
C PRO A 97 5.42 2.84 8.47
N THR A 98 5.41 1.60 8.94
CA THR A 98 5.83 1.24 10.29
C THR A 98 6.93 0.20 10.21
N ILE A 99 7.86 0.21 11.16
CA ILE A 99 8.93 -0.77 11.22
C ILE A 99 8.93 -1.51 12.56
N GLU A 100 9.48 -2.73 12.53
CA GLU A 100 9.76 -3.55 13.70
C GLU A 100 11.23 -3.97 13.66
N ILE A 101 11.99 -3.62 14.69
CA ILE A 101 13.38 -4.03 14.84
C ILE A 101 13.42 -5.44 15.48
N LYS A 102 13.78 -6.44 14.69
CA LYS A 102 13.83 -7.86 15.12
C LYS A 102 15.16 -8.26 15.74
N ALA A 103 16.22 -7.56 15.41
CA ALA A 103 17.57 -7.81 15.94
C ALA A 103 18.41 -6.52 15.91
N PRO A 104 19.43 -6.40 16.77
CA PRO A 104 20.31 -5.22 16.78
C PRO A 104 20.93 -4.95 15.42
N LEU A 105 20.97 -3.67 15.06
CA LEU A 105 21.58 -3.19 13.81
C LEU A 105 23.04 -2.84 14.05
N GLU A 106 23.92 -3.36 13.22
CA GLU A 106 25.33 -3.04 13.14
C GLU A 106 25.64 -2.73 11.69
N VAL A 107 25.90 -1.47 11.39
CA VAL A 107 26.09 -0.98 10.01
C VAL A 107 27.26 -0.01 10.00
N ASP A 108 28.11 -0.15 9.00
CA ASP A 108 29.14 0.82 8.68
C ASP A 108 28.80 1.51 7.36
N GLY A 109 28.69 2.85 7.41
CA GLY A 109 28.26 3.69 6.30
C GLY A 109 26.78 3.50 5.93
N THR A 110 26.48 3.69 4.65
CA THR A 110 25.12 3.53 4.10
C THR A 110 24.96 2.17 3.43
N LYS A 111 23.89 1.45 3.77
CA LYS A 111 23.49 0.19 3.15
C LYS A 111 22.03 0.27 2.74
N ALA A 112 21.69 -0.15 1.53
CA ALA A 112 20.32 -0.12 1.03
C ALA A 112 19.97 -1.41 0.28
N ALA A 113 18.69 -1.81 0.38
CA ALA A 113 18.14 -2.92 -0.38
C ALA A 113 16.67 -2.68 -0.72
N THR A 114 16.26 -3.12 -1.90
CA THR A 114 14.86 -3.08 -2.33
C THR A 114 14.08 -4.18 -1.63
N VAL A 115 13.08 -3.80 -0.82
CA VAL A 115 12.21 -4.74 -0.08
C VAL A 115 10.88 -4.96 -0.78
N ILE A 116 10.46 -4.02 -1.62
CA ILE A 116 9.33 -4.15 -2.54
C ILE A 116 9.78 -3.66 -3.90
N ALA A 117 9.73 -4.50 -4.93
CA ALA A 117 10.00 -4.10 -6.30
C ALA A 117 8.75 -3.47 -6.91
N GLY A 118 8.89 -2.26 -7.43
CA GLY A 118 7.85 -1.58 -8.20
C GLY A 118 7.78 -2.08 -9.65
N ASN A 119 6.68 -1.77 -10.31
CA ASN A 119 6.43 -2.13 -11.71
C ASN A 119 6.15 -0.91 -12.61
N GLY A 120 6.32 0.31 -12.09
CA GLY A 120 6.15 1.54 -12.82
C GLY A 120 7.35 1.88 -13.72
N ARG A 121 7.45 3.14 -14.11
CA ARG A 121 8.55 3.66 -14.93
C ARG A 121 9.91 3.43 -14.25
N GLN A 122 10.90 2.98 -15.00
CA GLN A 122 12.26 2.85 -14.48
C GLN A 122 12.91 4.23 -14.32
N ILE A 123 13.60 4.41 -13.21
CA ILE A 123 14.35 5.62 -12.89
C ILE A 123 15.73 5.52 -13.53
N THR A 124 16.04 6.47 -14.40
CA THR A 124 17.32 6.58 -15.12
C THR A 124 17.94 7.96 -14.91
N GLU A 125 19.18 8.12 -15.32
CA GLU A 125 19.85 9.43 -15.33
C GLU A 125 18.98 10.47 -16.07
N GLY A 126 18.85 11.66 -15.50
CA GLY A 126 18.02 12.74 -16.04
C GLY A 126 16.50 12.56 -15.85
N SER A 127 16.05 11.44 -15.28
CA SER A 127 14.62 11.24 -15.01
C SER A 127 14.16 12.11 -13.83
N PRO A 128 12.96 12.70 -13.89
CA PRO A 128 12.31 13.21 -12.68
C PRO A 128 11.99 12.05 -11.75
N VAL A 129 12.20 12.26 -10.44
CA VAL A 129 11.88 11.29 -9.41
C VAL A 129 11.23 11.99 -8.22
N LEU A 130 10.18 11.36 -7.70
CA LEU A 130 9.52 11.74 -6.45
C LEU A 130 9.68 10.60 -5.47
N VAL A 131 10.25 10.87 -4.30
CA VAL A 131 10.39 9.89 -3.24
C VAL A 131 9.73 10.38 -1.96
N ALA A 132 9.19 9.44 -1.19
CA ALA A 132 8.68 9.65 0.16
C ALA A 132 9.63 8.95 1.13
N ILE A 133 10.23 9.69 2.04
CA ILE A 133 11.24 9.20 2.98
C ILE A 133 10.68 9.28 4.39
N THR A 134 10.77 8.18 5.13
CA THR A 134 10.45 8.13 6.56
C THR A 134 11.67 7.61 7.31
N ALA A 135 12.18 8.41 8.23
CA ALA A 135 13.32 8.05 9.08
C ALA A 135 12.83 7.48 10.42
N PHE A 136 13.56 6.48 10.90
CA PHE A 136 13.28 5.80 12.17
C PHE A 136 14.58 5.66 12.97
N ASP A 137 14.44 5.69 14.28
CA ASP A 137 15.54 5.35 15.20
C ASP A 137 15.88 3.87 15.07
N GLY A 138 17.14 3.55 14.75
CA GLY A 138 17.60 2.19 14.48
C GLY A 138 17.63 1.25 15.69
N LYS A 139 17.39 1.78 16.90
CA LYS A 139 17.35 1.00 18.14
C LYS A 139 15.91 0.74 18.60
N THR A 140 15.05 1.76 18.51
CA THR A 140 13.69 1.71 19.04
C THR A 140 12.64 1.50 17.97
N GLY A 141 12.94 1.77 16.69
CA GLY A 141 11.96 1.78 15.60
C GLY A 141 11.00 2.97 15.65
N THR A 142 11.29 3.98 16.48
CA THR A 142 10.46 5.18 16.60
C THR A 142 10.58 6.04 15.34
N ASN A 143 9.44 6.49 14.79
CA ASN A 143 9.42 7.42 13.66
C ASN A 143 9.98 8.78 14.11
N LEU A 144 10.99 9.27 13.38
CA LEU A 144 11.71 10.52 13.65
C LEU A 144 11.13 11.72 12.90
N SER A 145 10.13 11.52 12.04
CA SER A 145 9.46 12.62 11.33
C SER A 145 8.61 13.43 12.30
N GLU A 146 8.81 14.75 12.38
CA GLU A 146 8.07 15.65 13.28
C GLU A 146 6.56 15.58 13.08
N SER A 147 6.11 15.41 11.83
CA SER A 147 4.69 15.28 11.48
C SER A 147 4.16 13.87 11.62
N GLY A 148 5.02 12.86 11.84
CA GLY A 148 4.67 11.45 11.70
C GLY A 148 4.41 11.00 10.26
N ARG A 149 4.49 11.89 9.27
CA ARG A 149 4.27 11.63 7.83
C ARG A 149 5.60 11.57 7.09
N PRO A 150 5.67 10.86 5.93
CA PRO A 150 6.87 10.87 5.09
C PRO A 150 7.22 12.29 4.64
N GLN A 151 8.50 12.57 4.53
CA GLN A 151 9.02 13.76 3.87
C GLN A 151 9.15 13.49 2.38
N LEU A 152 8.69 14.42 1.54
CA LEU A 152 8.79 14.30 0.10
C LEU A 152 10.09 14.94 -0.41
N SER A 153 10.76 14.26 -1.35
CA SER A 153 11.86 14.82 -2.12
C SER A 153 11.54 14.66 -3.60
N LEU A 154 11.51 15.78 -4.31
CA LEU A 154 11.27 15.86 -5.76
C LEU A 154 12.51 16.44 -6.43
N GLY A 155 13.02 15.78 -7.46
CA GLY A 155 14.16 16.27 -8.21
C GLY A 155 14.37 15.52 -9.52
N ILE A 156 15.49 15.81 -10.14
CA ILE A 156 15.97 15.11 -11.36
C ILE A 156 17.21 14.32 -10.97
N VAL A 157 17.24 13.05 -11.33
CA VAL A 157 18.35 12.13 -11.06
C VAL A 157 19.62 12.65 -11.74
N GLY A 158 20.74 12.64 -11.01
CA GLY A 158 22.01 13.18 -11.49
C GLY A 158 22.16 14.69 -11.29
N THR A 159 21.22 15.34 -10.60
CA THR A 159 21.35 16.73 -10.16
C THR A 159 21.57 16.79 -8.64
N ASN A 160 22.18 17.87 -8.16
CA ASN A 160 22.41 18.05 -6.72
C ASN A 160 21.12 18.23 -5.88
N VAL A 161 19.95 18.21 -6.52
CA VAL A 161 18.66 18.48 -5.83
C VAL A 161 18.29 17.37 -4.85
N ILE A 162 18.52 16.10 -5.25
CA ILE A 162 18.20 14.94 -4.40
C ILE A 162 19.43 14.36 -3.67
N GLY A 163 20.62 14.90 -3.94
CA GLY A 163 21.89 14.43 -3.38
C GLY A 163 22.38 13.10 -3.97
N ASP A 164 23.69 12.87 -3.85
CA ASP A 164 24.36 11.72 -4.48
C ASP A 164 23.93 10.39 -3.85
N ASP A 165 23.79 10.34 -2.53
CA ASP A 165 23.41 9.11 -1.82
C ASP A 165 22.03 8.63 -2.27
N LEU A 166 21.04 9.51 -2.32
CA LEU A 166 19.69 9.17 -2.75
C LEU A 166 19.66 8.83 -4.25
N THR A 167 20.41 9.56 -5.09
CA THR A 167 20.58 9.25 -6.51
C THR A 167 21.07 7.81 -6.70
N ASN A 168 22.12 7.40 -6.00
CA ASN A 168 22.68 6.06 -6.09
C ASN A 168 21.71 4.96 -5.61
N ILE A 169 20.80 5.28 -4.69
CA ILE A 169 19.80 4.35 -4.18
C ILE A 169 18.64 4.18 -5.17
N VAL A 170 18.20 5.23 -5.84
CA VAL A 170 16.99 5.20 -6.68
C VAL A 170 17.26 4.84 -8.15
N ILE A 171 18.46 5.09 -8.66
CA ILE A 171 18.80 4.81 -10.05
C ILE A 171 18.67 3.32 -10.38
N GLY A 172 18.05 2.99 -11.51
CA GLY A 172 17.76 1.62 -11.92
C GLY A 172 16.55 0.97 -11.24
N GLN A 173 15.99 1.60 -10.20
CA GLN A 173 14.73 1.16 -9.57
C GLN A 173 13.52 1.57 -10.41
N ASN A 174 12.36 0.99 -10.10
CA ASN A 174 11.10 1.36 -10.72
C ASN A 174 10.21 2.17 -9.75
N GLU A 175 9.36 3.04 -10.29
CA GLU A 175 8.28 3.66 -9.53
C GLU A 175 7.41 2.57 -8.87
N GLY A 176 6.98 2.83 -7.64
CA GLY A 176 6.30 1.85 -6.81
C GLY A 176 7.24 0.95 -6.00
N SER A 177 8.56 1.13 -6.10
CA SER A 177 9.52 0.40 -5.25
C SER A 177 9.56 0.98 -3.84
N ARG A 178 9.80 0.10 -2.86
CA ARG A 178 10.19 0.46 -1.50
C ARG A 178 11.60 -0.03 -1.22
N ILE A 179 12.43 0.84 -0.72
CA ILE A 179 13.81 0.58 -0.39
C ILE A 179 13.97 0.78 1.12
N LEU A 180 14.66 -0.16 1.76
CA LEU A 180 15.09 -0.05 3.15
C LEU A 180 16.56 0.33 3.15
N ALA A 181 16.88 1.47 3.75
CA ALA A 181 18.25 1.95 3.89
C ALA A 181 18.64 2.10 5.36
N TYR A 182 19.87 1.78 5.66
CA TYR A 182 20.49 2.01 6.96
C TYR A 182 21.61 3.03 6.77
N ARG A 183 21.66 4.02 7.63
CA ARG A 183 22.66 5.07 7.59
C ARG A 183 23.30 5.26 8.97
N THR A 184 24.63 5.21 9.01
CA THR A 184 25.36 5.58 10.22
C THR A 184 25.44 7.10 10.31
N ILE A 185 25.04 7.63 11.46
CA ILE A 185 25.08 9.07 11.76
C ILE A 185 26.14 9.36 12.84
N ALA A 186 26.80 10.49 12.70
CA ALA A 186 27.74 10.92 13.71
C ALA A 186 27.03 11.16 15.05
N PRO A 187 27.69 10.93 16.20
CA PRO A 187 27.09 11.17 17.49
C PRO A 187 26.59 12.62 17.61
N GLY A 188 25.31 12.78 17.96
CA GLY A 188 24.67 14.08 18.11
C GLY A 188 24.20 14.74 16.79
N ALA A 189 24.38 14.10 15.62
CA ALA A 189 23.93 14.59 14.32
C ALA A 189 22.61 13.97 13.86
N GLY A 190 22.01 13.09 14.66
CA GLY A 190 20.73 12.45 14.36
C GLY A 190 19.54 13.41 14.45
N ALA A 191 18.42 13.00 13.85
CA ALA A 191 17.16 13.72 13.96
C ALA A 191 16.74 13.91 15.43
N PRO A 192 15.97 14.95 15.79
CA PRO A 192 15.44 15.13 17.13
C PRO A 192 14.73 13.86 17.63
N GLY A 193 15.11 13.40 18.83
CA GLY A 193 14.56 12.17 19.41
C GLY A 193 15.30 10.88 19.06
N SER A 194 16.33 10.92 18.19
CA SER A 194 17.17 9.75 17.91
C SER A 194 17.98 9.35 19.15
N THR A 195 17.95 8.05 19.46
CA THR A 195 18.73 7.43 20.56
C THR A 195 19.82 6.49 20.03
N SER A 196 19.91 6.35 18.72
CA SER A 196 20.82 5.46 18.00
C SER A 196 21.77 6.29 17.13
N ASN A 197 22.93 5.72 16.85
CA ASN A 197 23.84 6.20 15.79
C ASN A 197 23.51 5.60 14.42
N ILE A 198 22.42 4.85 14.32
CA ILE A 198 21.91 4.27 13.07
C ILE A 198 20.49 4.78 12.85
N GLU A 199 20.26 5.39 11.71
CA GLU A 199 18.91 5.67 11.18
C GLU A 199 18.51 4.59 10.20
N VAL A 200 17.23 4.21 10.29
CA VAL A 200 16.58 3.33 9.33
C VAL A 200 15.66 4.20 8.47
N GLU A 201 15.94 4.26 7.19
CA GLU A 201 15.14 5.04 6.25
C GLU A 201 14.30 4.08 5.40
N VAL A 202 12.99 4.31 5.35
CA VAL A 202 12.09 3.70 4.38
C VAL A 202 11.88 4.70 3.26
N ILE A 203 12.33 4.36 2.06
CA ILE A 203 12.30 5.21 0.88
C ILE A 203 11.34 4.58 -0.13
N ASP A 204 10.24 5.27 -0.40
CA ASP A 204 9.24 4.88 -1.39
C ASP A 204 9.43 5.71 -2.65
N ILE A 205 9.63 5.08 -3.80
CA ILE A 205 9.63 5.76 -5.10
C ILE A 205 8.19 5.88 -5.56
N LEU A 206 7.66 7.11 -5.58
CA LEU A 206 6.28 7.37 -5.92
C LEU A 206 6.07 7.42 -7.44
N PRO A 207 4.85 7.07 -7.92
CA PRO A 207 4.50 7.20 -9.33
C PRO A 207 4.53 8.67 -9.80
N SER A 208 4.87 8.90 -11.07
CA SER A 208 4.83 10.22 -11.72
C SER A 208 3.49 10.56 -12.35
N ILE A 209 2.53 9.63 -12.29
CA ILE A 209 1.13 9.80 -12.75
C ILE A 209 0.18 9.25 -11.68
N ALA A 210 -1.09 9.62 -11.78
CA ALA A 210 -2.13 9.08 -10.90
C ALA A 210 -2.23 7.56 -11.01
N VAL A 211 -2.36 6.89 -9.87
CA VAL A 211 -2.53 5.44 -9.75
C VAL A 211 -3.63 5.14 -8.76
N GLY A 212 -4.70 4.50 -9.23
CA GLY A 212 -5.87 4.19 -8.42
C GLY A 212 -6.91 3.42 -9.22
N THR A 213 -8.15 3.50 -8.79
CA THR A 213 -9.30 2.88 -9.47
C THR A 213 -9.97 3.90 -10.39
N GLU A 214 -10.19 3.52 -11.65
CA GLU A 214 -10.98 4.35 -12.57
C GLU A 214 -12.37 4.64 -11.99
N ALA A 215 -12.81 5.88 -12.10
CA ALA A 215 -14.10 6.33 -11.64
C ALA A 215 -15.02 6.60 -12.83
N ASP A 216 -16.33 6.42 -12.64
CA ASP A 216 -17.31 6.84 -13.65
C ASP A 216 -17.39 8.37 -13.67
N ALA A 217 -16.81 8.94 -14.71
CA ALA A 217 -16.69 10.38 -14.91
C ALA A 217 -17.62 10.92 -16.03
N SER A 218 -18.64 10.16 -16.42
CA SER A 218 -19.50 10.48 -17.57
C SER A 218 -20.36 11.74 -17.41
N ASN A 219 -20.58 12.20 -16.18
CA ASN A 219 -21.53 13.27 -15.85
C ASN A 219 -20.89 14.63 -15.48
N GLY A 220 -19.60 14.81 -15.73
CA GLY A 220 -18.90 16.06 -15.40
C GLY A 220 -18.96 17.09 -16.53
N PRO A 221 -18.60 18.36 -16.24
CA PRO A 221 -18.57 19.44 -17.24
C PRO A 221 -17.39 19.30 -18.22
N LEU A 222 -16.39 18.50 -17.88
CA LEU A 222 -15.19 18.28 -18.67
C LEU A 222 -15.15 16.85 -19.22
N THR A 223 -14.72 16.71 -20.47
CA THR A 223 -14.29 15.45 -21.05
C THR A 223 -12.77 15.45 -21.07
N VAL A 224 -12.11 14.41 -20.58
CA VAL A 224 -10.67 14.36 -20.52
C VAL A 224 -10.15 13.19 -21.32
N ASN A 225 -9.27 13.49 -22.29
CA ASN A 225 -8.53 12.49 -23.05
C ASN A 225 -7.05 12.60 -22.70
N ILE A 226 -6.45 11.53 -22.24
CA ILE A 226 -5.02 11.50 -21.92
C ILE A 226 -4.25 11.00 -23.14
N VAL A 227 -3.35 11.82 -23.65
CA VAL A 227 -2.40 11.49 -24.72
C VAL A 227 -0.97 11.60 -24.18
N PRO A 228 0.04 11.07 -24.88
CA PRO A 228 1.44 11.12 -24.41
C PRO A 228 1.93 12.53 -24.06
N GLU A 229 1.44 13.54 -24.78
CA GLU A 229 1.81 14.95 -24.62
C GLU A 229 1.10 15.62 -23.44
N GLY A 230 0.10 14.97 -22.85
CA GLY A 230 -0.67 15.46 -21.73
C GLY A 230 -2.18 15.40 -21.96
N PRO A 231 -2.98 15.90 -21.00
CA PRO A 231 -4.44 15.87 -21.09
C PRO A 231 -4.96 16.90 -22.13
N ILE A 232 -5.86 16.43 -22.99
CA ILE A 232 -6.72 17.27 -23.81
C ILE A 232 -8.04 17.40 -23.04
N ILE A 233 -8.52 18.65 -22.87
CA ILE A 233 -9.63 18.98 -21.98
C ILE A 233 -10.78 19.65 -22.77
N PRO A 234 -11.54 18.91 -23.58
CA PRO A 234 -12.80 19.41 -24.13
C PRO A 234 -13.83 19.67 -23.02
N HIS A 235 -14.62 20.69 -23.18
CA HIS A 235 -15.64 21.08 -22.20
C HIS A 235 -17.01 21.27 -22.85
N GLY A 236 -18.06 21.29 -22.03
CA GLY A 236 -19.42 21.61 -22.44
C GLY A 236 -19.59 23.09 -22.79
N THR A 237 -20.80 23.48 -23.17
CA THR A 237 -21.13 24.86 -23.53
C THR A 237 -21.55 25.71 -22.33
N THR A 238 -21.90 25.09 -21.21
CA THR A 238 -22.37 25.80 -20.01
C THR A 238 -21.20 26.04 -19.09
N VAL A 239 -20.83 27.29 -18.89
CA VAL A 239 -19.76 27.69 -17.97
C VAL A 239 -20.20 27.41 -16.54
N PRO A 240 -19.44 26.67 -15.75
CA PRO A 240 -19.75 26.46 -14.34
C PRO A 240 -19.62 27.76 -13.51
N ASP A 241 -20.59 28.00 -12.65
CA ASP A 241 -20.66 29.15 -11.74
C ASP A 241 -20.02 28.89 -10.36
N ARG A 242 -19.52 27.68 -10.15
CA ARG A 242 -18.87 27.23 -8.92
C ARG A 242 -17.75 26.25 -9.22
N VAL A 243 -16.90 26.02 -8.23
CA VAL A 243 -15.88 24.94 -8.34
C VAL A 243 -16.57 23.60 -8.52
N THR A 244 -16.21 22.89 -9.57
CA THR A 244 -16.61 21.48 -9.75
C THR A 244 -15.38 20.60 -9.70
N THR A 245 -15.49 19.46 -9.07
CA THR A 245 -14.42 18.44 -9.00
C THR A 245 -14.99 17.10 -9.44
N GLN A 246 -14.45 16.57 -10.51
CA GLN A 246 -14.81 15.28 -11.08
C GLN A 246 -13.62 14.33 -10.92
N THR A 247 -13.82 13.23 -10.21
CA THR A 247 -12.79 12.22 -10.04
C THR A 247 -12.73 11.33 -11.27
N LEU A 248 -11.58 11.26 -11.94
CA LEU A 248 -11.31 10.38 -13.09
C LEU A 248 -10.62 9.09 -12.63
N ILE A 249 -9.68 9.21 -11.70
CA ILE A 249 -9.02 8.09 -11.00
C ILE A 249 -9.15 8.37 -9.51
N LYS A 250 -9.66 7.41 -8.77
CA LYS A 250 -9.76 7.47 -7.33
C LYS A 250 -8.51 6.86 -6.71
N GLY A 251 -7.68 7.71 -6.14
CA GLY A 251 -6.51 7.30 -5.37
C GLY A 251 -6.91 6.71 -4.01
N ASP A 252 -6.00 5.98 -3.42
CA ASP A 252 -6.16 5.38 -2.11
C ASP A 252 -5.03 5.78 -1.14
N GLY A 253 -4.15 6.72 -1.55
CA GLY A 253 -3.03 7.23 -0.78
C GLY A 253 -3.41 8.11 0.41
N ILE A 254 -2.44 8.87 0.91
CA ILE A 254 -2.60 9.80 2.03
C ILE A 254 -3.60 10.89 1.63
N GLN A 255 -4.45 11.32 2.56
CA GLN A 255 -5.40 12.41 2.36
C GLN A 255 -4.69 13.76 2.41
N VAL A 256 -5.11 14.68 1.55
CA VAL A 256 -4.64 16.06 1.47
C VAL A 256 -5.36 16.92 2.50
N HIS A 257 -4.61 17.70 3.29
CA HIS A 257 -5.14 18.64 4.27
C HIS A 257 -4.98 20.10 3.81
N GLU A 258 -5.71 21.02 4.44
CA GLU A 258 -5.80 22.44 4.04
C GLU A 258 -4.46 23.16 3.92
N SER A 259 -3.49 22.85 4.77
CA SER A 259 -2.18 23.50 4.78
C SER A 259 -1.08 22.70 4.09
N ASP A 260 -1.42 21.59 3.46
CA ASP A 260 -0.43 20.71 2.86
C ASP A 260 0.27 21.33 1.64
N ARG A 261 1.47 20.85 1.39
CA ARG A 261 2.16 20.95 0.11
C ARG A 261 1.82 19.71 -0.69
N VAL A 262 1.26 19.91 -1.88
CA VAL A 262 0.84 18.83 -2.78
C VAL A 262 1.81 18.78 -3.96
N VAL A 263 2.42 17.63 -4.20
CA VAL A 263 3.19 17.37 -5.42
C VAL A 263 2.21 16.86 -6.47
N ALA A 264 2.13 17.54 -7.59
CA ALA A 264 1.15 17.25 -8.63
C ALA A 264 1.73 17.36 -10.05
N GLN A 265 1.18 16.55 -10.94
CA GLN A 265 1.30 16.70 -12.39
C GLN A 265 -0.01 17.28 -12.90
N PHE A 266 0.02 18.40 -13.62
CA PHE A 266 -1.22 19.04 -14.00
C PHE A 266 -1.11 19.86 -15.29
N THR A 267 -2.27 20.09 -15.92
CA THR A 267 -2.47 21.04 -17.00
C THR A 267 -3.67 21.92 -16.64
N ALA A 268 -3.54 23.22 -16.88
CA ALA A 268 -4.62 24.19 -16.78
C ALA A 268 -4.85 24.88 -18.12
N VAL A 269 -6.12 24.96 -18.55
CA VAL A 269 -6.55 25.67 -19.76
C VAL A 269 -7.64 26.69 -19.42
N GLY A 270 -7.72 27.77 -20.19
CA GLY A 270 -8.83 28.69 -20.13
C GLY A 270 -10.10 28.09 -20.73
N TRP A 271 -11.27 28.35 -20.13
CA TRP A 271 -12.55 27.88 -20.66
C TRP A 271 -12.90 28.55 -21.99
N ASN A 272 -12.77 29.89 -22.06
CA ASN A 272 -13.25 30.66 -23.22
C ASN A 272 -12.39 30.48 -24.46
N ASP A 273 -11.09 30.35 -24.31
CA ASP A 273 -10.13 30.34 -25.42
C ASP A 273 -9.42 28.98 -25.63
N GLY A 274 -9.55 28.04 -24.68
CA GLY A 274 -8.88 26.73 -24.75
C GLY A 274 -7.35 26.80 -24.67
N VAL A 275 -6.78 27.97 -24.34
CA VAL A 275 -5.34 28.16 -24.28
C VAL A 275 -4.76 27.55 -23.01
N VAL A 276 -3.68 26.79 -23.16
CA VAL A 276 -2.93 26.24 -22.02
C VAL A 276 -2.30 27.40 -21.24
N ARG A 277 -2.64 27.52 -19.98
CA ARG A 277 -2.06 28.50 -19.05
C ARG A 277 -0.78 27.97 -18.43
N VAL A 278 -0.78 26.70 -18.09
CA VAL A 278 0.36 25.98 -17.52
C VAL A 278 0.19 24.49 -17.76
N SER A 279 1.30 23.80 -18.04
CA SER A 279 1.34 22.34 -18.12
C SER A 279 2.67 21.85 -17.58
N THR A 280 2.61 20.88 -16.67
CA THR A 280 3.80 20.16 -16.19
C THR A 280 4.07 18.91 -17.02
N TRP A 281 3.12 18.50 -17.87
CA TRP A 281 3.23 17.32 -18.73
C TRP A 281 4.27 17.49 -19.83
N GLU A 282 4.48 18.70 -20.33
CA GLU A 282 5.48 18.99 -21.37
C GLU A 282 6.91 18.65 -20.91
N THR A 283 7.21 18.91 -19.63
CA THR A 283 8.52 18.61 -19.04
C THR A 283 8.57 17.25 -18.35
N GLY A 284 7.41 16.68 -18.05
CA GLY A 284 7.28 15.48 -17.23
C GLY A 284 7.72 15.66 -15.77
N VAL A 285 8.01 16.90 -15.35
CA VAL A 285 8.47 17.22 -13.99
C VAL A 285 7.29 17.73 -13.18
N PRO A 286 6.83 17.01 -12.14
CA PRO A 286 5.79 17.47 -11.24
C PRO A 286 6.18 18.78 -10.54
N GLN A 287 5.18 19.51 -10.07
CA GLN A 287 5.38 20.74 -9.29
C GLN A 287 4.75 20.65 -7.92
N VAL A 288 5.26 21.46 -7.01
CA VAL A 288 4.74 21.59 -5.64
C VAL A 288 3.72 22.71 -5.58
N ILE A 289 2.50 22.40 -5.20
CA ILE A 289 1.42 23.34 -4.92
C ILE A 289 1.33 23.51 -3.41
N ASN A 290 1.62 24.72 -2.91
CA ASN A 290 1.38 25.06 -1.51
C ASN A 290 -0.10 25.47 -1.36
N LEU A 291 -0.93 24.61 -0.77
CA LEU A 291 -2.37 24.86 -0.66
C LEU A 291 -2.67 26.12 0.13
N GLY A 292 -1.93 26.41 1.19
CA GLY A 292 -2.14 27.63 1.97
C GLY A 292 -1.92 28.94 1.20
N LYS A 293 -1.28 28.87 0.00
CA LYS A 293 -1.00 30.02 -0.88
C LYS A 293 -1.65 29.89 -2.26
N ALA A 294 -2.30 28.76 -2.55
CA ALA A 294 -2.94 28.51 -3.82
C ALA A 294 -4.22 29.34 -3.98
N MET A 295 -4.72 29.48 -5.22
CA MET A 295 -6.02 30.08 -5.47
C MET A 295 -7.13 29.32 -4.73
N ARG A 296 -8.15 30.03 -4.27
CA ARG A 296 -9.21 29.46 -3.42
C ARG A 296 -9.93 28.27 -4.07
N GLY A 297 -10.10 28.29 -5.39
CA GLY A 297 -10.71 27.19 -6.12
C GLY A 297 -9.90 25.92 -6.05
N LEU A 298 -8.55 25.98 -6.13
CA LEU A 298 -7.69 24.80 -5.95
C LEU A 298 -7.70 24.30 -4.50
N GLN A 299 -7.69 25.21 -3.52
CA GLN A 299 -7.83 24.81 -2.11
C GLN A 299 -9.11 24.01 -1.91
N THR A 300 -10.26 24.53 -2.39
CA THR A 300 -11.55 23.85 -2.28
C THR A 300 -11.57 22.49 -2.99
N ALA A 301 -10.92 22.38 -4.15
CA ALA A 301 -10.97 21.17 -4.97
C ALA A 301 -10.05 20.07 -4.48
N LEU A 302 -8.89 20.40 -3.87
CA LEU A 302 -7.84 19.43 -3.51
C LEU A 302 -7.89 18.96 -2.07
N VAL A 303 -8.46 19.75 -1.15
CA VAL A 303 -8.64 19.31 0.24
C VAL A 303 -9.53 18.06 0.28
N ASP A 304 -9.21 17.13 1.17
CA ASP A 304 -9.87 15.83 1.33
C ASP A 304 -9.68 14.84 0.16
N GLN A 305 -9.01 15.22 -0.91
CA GLN A 305 -8.61 14.29 -1.96
C GLN A 305 -7.48 13.38 -1.49
N LYS A 306 -7.25 12.30 -2.20
CA LYS A 306 -6.20 11.33 -1.86
C LYS A 306 -5.09 11.32 -2.90
N VAL A 307 -3.87 11.10 -2.43
CA VAL A 307 -2.73 10.79 -3.29
C VAL A 307 -3.07 9.59 -4.19
N GLY A 308 -2.66 9.66 -5.46
CA GLY A 308 -3.00 8.72 -6.51
C GLY A 308 -4.24 9.11 -7.31
N SER A 309 -5.01 10.15 -6.88
CA SER A 309 -6.19 10.60 -7.62
C SER A 309 -5.82 11.41 -8.86
N ARG A 310 -6.63 11.26 -9.92
CA ARG A 310 -6.72 12.18 -11.05
C ARG A 310 -8.06 12.88 -11.02
N LEU A 311 -8.02 14.20 -11.06
CA LEU A 311 -9.20 15.05 -10.97
C LEU A 311 -9.31 15.93 -12.23
N ALA A 312 -10.53 16.14 -12.70
CA ALA A 312 -10.89 17.22 -13.62
C ALA A 312 -11.65 18.29 -12.83
N ILE A 313 -11.15 19.51 -12.86
CA ILE A 313 -11.63 20.59 -12.00
C ILE A 313 -11.98 21.81 -12.85
N THR A 314 -13.12 22.47 -12.58
CA THR A 314 -13.39 23.80 -13.09
C THR A 314 -13.41 24.81 -11.94
N ILE A 315 -12.79 25.96 -12.18
CA ILE A 315 -12.68 27.03 -11.18
C ILE A 315 -13.18 28.33 -11.82
N PRO A 316 -14.28 28.92 -11.35
CA PRO A 316 -14.79 30.18 -11.87
C PRO A 316 -13.85 31.37 -11.56
N PRO A 317 -13.94 32.48 -12.28
CA PRO A 317 -12.98 33.60 -12.20
C PRO A 317 -12.80 34.19 -10.80
N ASP A 318 -13.86 34.26 -10.00
CA ASP A 318 -13.84 34.81 -8.64
C ASP A 318 -13.04 33.98 -7.65
N LEU A 319 -12.79 32.70 -7.98
CA LEU A 319 -11.99 31.73 -7.19
C LEU A 319 -10.69 31.29 -7.90
N ALA A 320 -10.47 31.79 -9.12
CA ALA A 320 -9.28 31.57 -9.94
C ALA A 320 -8.31 32.76 -9.86
N ALA A 321 -7.17 32.64 -10.51
CA ALA A 321 -6.27 33.77 -10.76
C ALA A 321 -6.49 34.25 -12.21
N GLY A 322 -7.30 35.28 -12.41
CA GLY A 322 -7.60 35.85 -13.73
C GLY A 322 -9.10 36.04 -13.99
N ASP A 323 -9.43 36.39 -15.24
CA ASP A 323 -10.79 36.77 -15.65
C ASP A 323 -11.54 35.64 -16.37
N ASP A 324 -10.92 34.46 -16.51
CA ASP A 324 -11.50 33.30 -17.19
C ASP A 324 -11.74 32.16 -16.21
N THR A 325 -12.74 31.34 -16.50
CA THR A 325 -12.89 30.03 -15.84
C THR A 325 -11.71 29.13 -16.22
N LEU A 326 -11.05 28.53 -15.23
CA LEU A 326 -9.95 27.61 -15.46
C LEU A 326 -10.40 26.15 -15.39
N CYS A 327 -9.95 25.37 -16.36
CA CYS A 327 -10.12 23.93 -16.40
C CYS A 327 -8.80 23.25 -16.08
N PHE A 328 -8.78 22.39 -15.06
CA PHE A 328 -7.60 21.61 -14.68
C PHE A 328 -7.82 20.14 -14.90
N VAL A 329 -6.76 19.45 -15.32
CA VAL A 329 -6.57 18.03 -15.05
C VAL A 329 -5.34 17.91 -14.16
N ILE A 330 -5.49 17.28 -13.01
CA ILE A 330 -4.45 17.19 -11.99
C ILE A 330 -4.32 15.79 -11.42
N ASP A 331 -3.10 15.27 -11.40
CA ASP A 331 -2.69 14.05 -10.73
C ASP A 331 -2.05 14.41 -9.40
N ILE A 332 -2.61 13.92 -8.30
CA ILE A 332 -2.06 14.12 -6.95
C ILE A 332 -1.05 13.00 -6.69
N LEU A 333 0.24 13.33 -6.69
CA LEU A 333 1.32 12.35 -6.62
C LEU A 333 1.87 12.16 -5.21
N GLY A 334 1.77 13.19 -4.37
CA GLY A 334 2.23 13.16 -2.98
C GLY A 334 1.68 14.35 -2.20
N THR A 335 1.70 14.23 -0.88
CA THR A 335 1.32 15.31 0.02
C THR A 335 2.12 15.25 1.31
N GLU A 336 2.55 16.39 1.80
CA GLU A 336 3.27 16.56 3.07
C GLU A 336 2.75 17.80 3.79
N PRO A 337 2.89 17.90 5.12
CA PRO A 337 2.53 19.11 5.84
C PRO A 337 3.24 20.33 5.29
N GLY A 338 2.53 21.44 5.14
CA GLY A 338 3.16 22.72 4.83
C GLY A 338 4.18 23.06 5.93
N LEU A 339 5.30 23.66 5.53
CA LEU A 339 6.23 24.22 6.52
C LEU A 339 5.42 25.26 7.30
N GLY A 340 5.13 24.96 8.58
CA GLY A 340 4.54 25.93 9.48
C GLY A 340 5.38 27.20 9.41
N THR A 341 4.75 28.34 9.22
CA THR A 341 5.38 29.61 9.57
C THR A 341 5.75 29.47 11.04
N THR A 342 6.99 29.14 11.33
CA THR A 342 7.60 29.42 12.63
C THR A 342 7.27 30.87 12.91
N GLY A 343 6.37 31.07 13.89
CA GLY A 343 5.87 32.36 14.25
C GLY A 343 7.06 33.31 14.41
N ASP A 344 6.97 34.41 13.70
CA ASP A 344 7.75 35.61 13.94
C ASP A 344 7.48 36.03 15.39
N THR A 345 8.22 35.44 16.33
CA THR A 345 8.32 35.93 17.69
C THR A 345 9.22 37.18 17.62
N THR A 346 8.62 38.26 17.14
CA THR A 346 9.18 39.58 17.39
C THR A 346 9.18 39.77 18.90
N PRO A 347 10.35 39.95 19.56
CA PRO A 347 10.37 40.35 20.97
C PRO A 347 9.75 41.72 21.07
N GLN A 348 8.59 41.84 21.70
CA GLN A 348 8.12 43.13 22.14
C GLN A 348 9.06 43.63 23.22
N SER A 349 9.79 44.69 22.89
CA SER A 349 10.59 45.53 23.80
C SER A 349 9.69 46.39 24.69
#